data_7bc0fea3f4616e040d4a35351cea4ef2
#
_entry.id   7bc0fea3f4616e040d4a35351cea4ef2
#
_cell.length_a   1.000
_cell.length_b   1.000
_cell.length_c   1.000
_cell.angle_alpha   90.00
_cell.angle_beta   90.00
_cell.angle_gamma   90.00
#
_symmetry.space_group_name_H-M   'P 1'
#
loop_
_entity.id
_entity.type
_entity.pdbx_description
1 polymer ?
#
loop_
_entity_poly.entity_id
_entity_poly.type
_entity_poly.pdbx_seq_one_letter_code
_entity_poly.pdbx_strand_id
1 'polypeptide(L)'
;MAKDTFLNLRNQIIYCIYVRNHTPEGTFKAIIPDLQRIKGLGADIIWFMPIHPIGETKRKGVEGSPYAIKDYRAVNPAYGTMDDFKALAAAIHDLGMKVMIDVVYNHTSPDSQLVEQHPEWFYRRPNGEMGNKVGEWYDIVDLDYSHPELWDYQIETLKQWATIVDGFRCDVASLVPVEFWVRARKEVAEVKAGVVWLAESVHPSFLRMNRDRGNIGYSDSELYEAFDITYLYDVHDFQQAYFWGEISLKNYLDVLLFQDGIYPVNYVKLRFLENHDHPRIRSKIDDIGRLRNWTVFAYFQKGTLLLFGGQETATAHLPDLFEKDPIAWTGEEDLTPLLQRLQRFKREAAVREGSYDLKAASESETVIGQYRFGNERLTGIFCLDGKAAKVAVDLPDGVYRNQLDDQEYQISEGLLETRSVPILFKSYGEALLTEV
;
A
#
# COMPACT_ATOMS: atom_id res chain seq x y z
N MET A 1 -2.08 -1.30 -20.95
CA MET A 1 -2.52 -1.97 -19.72
C MET A 1 -1.53 -3.09 -19.42
N ALA A 2 -1.07 -3.19 -18.19
CA ALA A 2 -0.22 -4.30 -17.73
C ALA A 2 -1.04 -5.61 -17.76
N LYS A 3 -1.15 -6.21 -18.95
CA LYS A 3 -1.94 -7.43 -19.21
C LYS A 3 -1.37 -8.64 -18.48
N ASP A 4 -0.13 -8.56 -18.05
CA ASP A 4 0.65 -9.58 -17.36
C ASP A 4 0.58 -9.48 -15.83
N THR A 5 -0.23 -8.56 -15.28
CA THR A 5 -0.47 -8.48 -13.84
C THR A 5 -1.12 -9.76 -13.31
N PHE A 6 -0.44 -10.40 -12.37
CA PHE A 6 -0.90 -11.65 -11.77
C PHE A 6 -1.94 -11.40 -10.66
N LEU A 7 -3.07 -12.10 -10.70
CA LEU A 7 -4.11 -12.01 -9.68
C LEU A 7 -3.63 -12.41 -8.28
N ASN A 8 -2.57 -13.20 -8.17
CA ASN A 8 -2.00 -13.57 -6.86
C ASN A 8 -1.47 -12.36 -6.07
N LEU A 9 -1.26 -11.20 -6.70
CA LEU A 9 -0.96 -9.96 -5.98
C LEU A 9 -2.09 -9.56 -5.02
N ARG A 10 -3.35 -9.94 -5.28
CA ARG A 10 -4.48 -9.72 -4.37
C ARG A 10 -4.35 -10.45 -3.03
N ASN A 11 -3.53 -11.52 -2.99
CA ASN A 11 -3.25 -12.30 -1.78
C ASN A 11 -2.00 -11.84 -1.03
N GLN A 12 -1.25 -10.87 -1.58
CA GLN A 12 0.03 -10.46 -1.01
C GLN A 12 -0.17 -9.45 0.13
N ILE A 13 0.77 -9.53 1.07
CA ILE A 13 0.92 -8.56 2.16
C ILE A 13 2.28 -7.88 1.98
N ILE A 14 2.26 -6.57 1.82
CA ILE A 14 3.46 -5.73 1.79
C ILE A 14 3.69 -5.18 3.20
N TYR A 15 4.90 -5.31 3.70
CA TYR A 15 5.33 -4.68 4.95
C TYR A 15 6.28 -3.53 4.64
N CYS A 16 5.89 -2.30 4.99
CA CYS A 16 6.67 -1.10 4.72
C CYS A 16 7.64 -0.81 5.86
N ILE A 17 8.90 -0.61 5.52
CA ILE A 17 9.99 -0.27 6.44
C ILE A 17 10.61 1.07 6.06
N TYR A 18 10.64 2.00 7.02
CA TYR A 18 11.52 3.15 6.96
C TYR A 18 12.81 2.83 7.71
N VAL A 19 13.92 2.63 6.98
CA VAL A 19 15.19 2.13 7.55
C VAL A 19 15.65 2.97 8.73
N ARG A 20 15.62 4.32 8.60
CA ARG A 20 16.02 5.27 9.65
C ARG A 20 15.32 5.02 10.98
N ASN A 21 14.03 4.68 10.93
CA ASN A 21 13.15 4.67 12.10
C ASN A 21 12.69 3.27 12.53
N HIS A 22 13.10 2.21 11.81
CA HIS A 22 12.69 0.84 12.14
C HIS A 22 13.35 0.32 13.41
N THR A 23 14.63 0.65 13.61
CA THR A 23 15.39 0.31 14.81
C THR A 23 16.08 1.54 15.39
N PRO A 24 16.53 1.52 16.65
CA PRO A 24 17.32 2.62 17.23
C PRO A 24 18.60 2.90 16.42
N GLU A 25 19.22 1.89 15.84
CA GLU A 25 20.42 2.03 15.00
C GLU A 25 20.09 2.69 13.66
N GLY A 26 18.93 2.35 13.06
CA GLY A 26 18.47 2.86 11.77
C GLY A 26 19.32 2.38 10.60
N THR A 27 19.77 1.13 10.61
CA THR A 27 20.68 0.56 9.58
C THR A 27 20.12 -0.71 8.96
N PHE A 28 20.60 -1.05 7.75
CA PHE A 28 20.24 -2.29 7.05
C PHE A 28 20.52 -3.54 7.90
N LYS A 29 21.68 -3.58 8.55
CA LYS A 29 22.07 -4.72 9.40
C LYS A 29 21.14 -4.91 10.60
N ALA A 30 20.68 -3.83 11.19
CA ALA A 30 19.82 -3.88 12.37
C ALA A 30 18.41 -4.40 12.07
N ILE A 31 17.99 -4.41 10.80
CA ILE A 31 16.68 -4.96 10.38
C ILE A 31 16.73 -6.50 10.29
N ILE A 32 17.88 -7.09 9.94
CA ILE A 32 17.99 -8.55 9.67
C ILE A 32 17.42 -9.41 10.81
N PRO A 33 17.71 -9.16 12.10
CA PRO A 33 17.17 -9.96 13.20
C PRO A 33 15.63 -9.92 13.30
N ASP A 34 14.99 -8.88 12.78
CA ASP A 34 13.53 -8.68 12.87
C ASP A 34 12.74 -9.37 11.73
N LEU A 35 13.42 -9.79 10.67
CA LEU A 35 12.78 -10.36 9.48
C LEU A 35 11.92 -11.58 9.77
N GLN A 36 12.31 -12.41 10.72
CA GLN A 36 11.54 -13.60 11.10
C GLN A 36 10.20 -13.21 11.76
N ARG A 37 10.17 -12.16 12.59
CA ARG A 37 8.94 -11.62 13.18
C ARG A 37 8.02 -11.09 12.07
N ILE A 38 8.56 -10.28 11.16
CA ILE A 38 7.82 -9.71 10.02
C ILE A 38 7.24 -10.83 9.13
N LYS A 39 8.04 -11.86 8.83
CA LYS A 39 7.55 -13.05 8.12
C LYS A 39 6.39 -13.73 8.85
N GLY A 40 6.46 -13.78 10.18
CA GLY A 40 5.40 -14.33 11.04
C GLY A 40 4.07 -13.57 10.94
N LEU A 41 4.07 -12.29 10.58
CA LEU A 41 2.87 -11.51 10.29
C LEU A 41 2.25 -11.85 8.92
N GLY A 42 2.94 -12.65 8.10
CA GLY A 42 2.49 -13.05 6.78
C GLY A 42 2.99 -12.15 5.64
N ALA A 43 3.98 -11.32 5.88
CA ALA A 43 4.56 -10.48 4.83
C ALA A 43 5.12 -11.33 3.69
N ASP A 44 4.81 -10.91 2.47
CA ASP A 44 5.29 -11.49 1.21
C ASP A 44 6.34 -10.61 0.56
N ILE A 45 6.21 -9.29 0.74
CA ILE A 45 7.06 -8.27 0.15
C ILE A 45 7.47 -7.30 1.25
N ILE A 46 8.75 -7.04 1.38
CA ILE A 46 9.27 -5.94 2.20
C ILE A 46 9.48 -4.75 1.27
N TRP A 47 8.75 -3.67 1.52
CA TRP A 47 8.94 -2.41 0.84
C TRP A 47 9.76 -1.46 1.72
N PHE A 48 10.93 -1.08 1.23
CA PHE A 48 11.75 -0.04 1.83
C PHE A 48 11.39 1.33 1.27
N MET A 49 11.04 2.29 2.14
CA MET A 49 11.02 3.71 1.79
C MET A 49 12.39 4.11 1.24
N PRO A 50 12.55 5.28 0.59
CA PRO A 50 13.76 5.58 -0.17
C PRO A 50 15.04 5.30 0.62
N ILE A 51 15.93 4.53 0.00
CA ILE A 51 17.20 4.06 0.61
C ILE A 51 18.41 4.86 0.14
N HIS A 52 18.20 5.88 -0.66
CA HIS A 52 19.22 6.66 -1.34
C HIS A 52 19.80 7.78 -0.45
N PRO A 53 21.00 8.31 -0.78
CA PRO A 53 21.51 9.51 -0.13
C PRO A 53 20.55 10.68 -0.27
N ILE A 54 20.42 11.45 0.80
CA ILE A 54 19.49 12.58 0.91
C ILE A 54 20.26 13.89 0.67
N GLY A 55 19.63 14.82 -0.05
CA GLY A 55 20.20 16.15 -0.28
C GLY A 55 20.32 16.98 0.99
N GLU A 56 21.19 17.98 0.94
CA GLU A 56 21.47 18.90 2.05
C GLU A 56 20.88 20.30 1.80
N THR A 57 20.77 20.67 0.53
CA THR A 57 20.25 21.99 0.13
C THR A 57 18.76 22.08 0.38
N LYS A 58 18.35 23.07 1.19
CA LYS A 58 16.95 23.30 1.60
C LYS A 58 16.34 22.11 2.36
N ARG A 59 17.15 21.33 3.04
CA ARG A 59 16.74 20.16 3.81
C ARG A 59 15.65 20.51 4.80
N LYS A 60 14.61 19.67 4.89
CA LYS A 60 13.60 19.71 5.95
C LYS A 60 14.09 18.91 7.15
N GLY A 61 13.96 19.45 8.38
CA GLY A 61 14.43 18.80 9.59
C GLY A 61 15.96 18.61 9.64
N VAL A 62 16.44 17.83 10.58
CA VAL A 62 17.88 17.55 10.75
C VAL A 62 18.36 16.52 9.76
N GLU A 63 17.59 15.43 9.60
CA GLU A 63 17.96 14.28 8.78
C GLU A 63 17.50 14.39 7.32
N GLY A 64 16.56 15.27 7.02
CA GLY A 64 16.01 15.50 5.69
C GLY A 64 14.96 14.50 5.24
N SER A 65 14.25 14.89 4.18
CA SER A 65 13.27 14.05 3.52
C SER A 65 13.95 12.88 2.77
N PRO A 66 13.54 11.63 3.00
CA PRO A 66 14.05 10.51 2.21
C PRO A 66 13.69 10.63 0.73
N TYR A 67 12.71 11.46 0.39
CA TYR A 67 12.27 11.72 -0.98
C TYR A 67 13.09 12.82 -1.69
N ALA A 68 13.98 13.55 -1.00
CA ALA A 68 14.92 14.50 -1.61
C ALA A 68 16.21 13.77 -2.02
N ILE A 69 16.15 13.01 -3.12
CA ILE A 69 17.21 12.11 -3.57
C ILE A 69 18.42 12.88 -4.10
N LYS A 70 19.61 12.54 -3.59
CA LYS A 70 20.90 13.09 -4.05
C LYS A 70 21.57 12.23 -5.13
N ASP A 71 21.45 10.88 -5.01
CA ASP A 71 22.02 9.93 -5.97
C ASP A 71 21.13 8.68 -6.05
N TYR A 72 20.55 8.42 -7.22
CA TYR A 72 19.67 7.27 -7.47
C TYR A 72 20.37 5.91 -7.49
N ARG A 73 21.72 5.90 -7.63
CA ARG A 73 22.52 4.66 -7.80
C ARG A 73 23.29 4.26 -6.56
N ALA A 74 23.20 5.05 -5.50
CA ALA A 74 23.85 4.78 -4.21
C ALA A 74 22.81 4.52 -3.11
N VAL A 75 23.25 3.87 -2.03
CA VAL A 75 22.51 3.77 -0.78
C VAL A 75 22.95 4.85 0.19
N ASN A 76 22.05 5.27 1.08
CA ASN A 76 22.35 6.25 2.12
C ASN A 76 23.45 5.71 3.07
N PRO A 77 24.59 6.38 3.19
CA PRO A 77 25.68 5.92 4.05
C PRO A 77 25.30 5.83 5.53
N ALA A 78 24.26 6.58 5.98
CA ALA A 78 23.73 6.46 7.33
C ALA A 78 23.01 5.11 7.57
N TYR A 79 22.53 4.44 6.52
CA TYR A 79 21.88 3.13 6.60
C TYR A 79 22.89 1.97 6.45
N GLY A 80 24.07 2.22 5.91
CA GLY A 80 25.12 1.24 5.66
C GLY A 80 25.67 1.30 4.24
N THR A 81 26.31 0.23 3.81
CA THR A 81 26.91 0.08 2.49
C THR A 81 25.97 -0.63 1.51
N MET A 82 26.30 -0.60 0.22
CA MET A 82 25.62 -1.41 -0.80
C MET A 82 25.68 -2.92 -0.49
N ASP A 83 26.81 -3.38 0.07
CA ASP A 83 26.94 -4.79 0.45
C ASP A 83 26.06 -5.13 1.66
N ASP A 84 25.85 -4.19 2.58
CA ASP A 84 24.90 -4.37 3.69
C ASP A 84 23.45 -4.45 3.18
N PHE A 85 23.08 -3.63 2.19
CA PHE A 85 21.77 -3.72 1.55
C PHE A 85 21.58 -5.05 0.80
N LYS A 86 22.60 -5.51 0.04
CA LYS A 86 22.57 -6.82 -0.63
C LYS A 86 22.44 -7.97 0.37
N ALA A 87 23.12 -7.89 1.51
CA ALA A 87 23.01 -8.89 2.57
C ALA A 87 21.61 -8.91 3.19
N LEU A 88 21.00 -7.74 3.40
CA LEU A 88 19.61 -7.64 3.85
C LEU A 88 18.64 -8.23 2.82
N ALA A 89 18.81 -7.90 1.54
CA ALA A 89 17.98 -8.45 0.45
C ALA A 89 18.10 -9.99 0.38
N ALA A 90 19.32 -10.53 0.49
CA ALA A 90 19.53 -11.98 0.53
C ALA A 90 18.82 -12.63 1.73
N ALA A 91 18.91 -12.04 2.93
CA ALA A 91 18.23 -12.55 4.12
C ALA A 91 16.68 -12.53 3.98
N ILE A 92 16.13 -11.54 3.29
CA ILE A 92 14.70 -11.48 2.95
C ILE A 92 14.34 -12.60 1.97
N HIS A 93 15.15 -12.81 0.93
CA HIS A 93 14.94 -13.89 -0.04
C HIS A 93 15.04 -15.27 0.61
N ASP A 94 15.97 -15.50 1.53
CA ASP A 94 16.13 -16.76 2.27
C ASP A 94 14.87 -17.13 3.09
N LEU A 95 14.10 -16.12 3.51
CA LEU A 95 12.80 -16.30 4.16
C LEU A 95 11.63 -16.45 3.17
N GLY A 96 11.90 -16.48 1.86
CA GLY A 96 10.89 -16.58 0.81
C GLY A 96 10.02 -15.33 0.68
N MET A 97 10.53 -14.17 1.06
CA MET A 97 9.91 -12.87 0.81
C MET A 97 10.59 -12.17 -0.36
N LYS A 98 9.94 -11.14 -0.90
CA LYS A 98 10.45 -10.27 -1.97
C LYS A 98 10.91 -8.94 -1.40
N VAL A 99 11.79 -8.27 -2.13
CA VAL A 99 12.29 -6.93 -1.81
C VAL A 99 11.70 -5.93 -2.80
N MET A 100 11.17 -4.84 -2.30
CA MET A 100 10.70 -3.68 -3.07
C MET A 100 11.37 -2.43 -2.55
N ILE A 101 11.82 -1.55 -3.44
CA ILE A 101 12.35 -0.23 -3.07
C ILE A 101 11.47 0.89 -3.61
N ASP A 102 11.56 2.04 -2.96
CA ASP A 102 10.92 3.27 -3.42
C ASP A 102 11.74 3.91 -4.53
N VAL A 103 11.07 4.38 -5.58
CA VAL A 103 11.66 5.03 -6.75
C VAL A 103 11.05 6.41 -6.91
N VAL A 104 11.84 7.46 -6.70
CA VAL A 104 11.41 8.86 -6.69
C VAL A 104 11.84 9.53 -8.00
N TYR A 105 11.06 9.34 -9.06
CA TYR A 105 11.45 9.77 -10.42
C TYR A 105 10.74 11.03 -10.91
N ASN A 106 9.86 11.62 -10.11
CA ASN A 106 9.30 12.94 -10.42
C ASN A 106 10.31 14.08 -10.14
N HIS A 107 11.19 13.91 -9.13
CA HIS A 107 12.04 14.98 -8.61
C HIS A 107 13.32 14.47 -7.96
N THR A 108 14.26 15.38 -7.70
CA THR A 108 15.48 15.15 -6.91
C THR A 108 15.66 16.24 -5.86
N SER A 109 16.66 16.10 -5.00
CA SER A 109 17.18 17.24 -4.22
C SER A 109 17.84 18.30 -5.12
N PRO A 110 17.87 19.58 -4.70
CA PRO A 110 18.52 20.64 -5.48
C PRO A 110 20.03 20.49 -5.62
N ASP A 111 20.68 19.69 -4.79
CA ASP A 111 22.11 19.35 -4.81
C ASP A 111 22.35 17.91 -5.25
N SER A 112 21.45 17.36 -6.06
CA SER A 112 21.65 16.02 -6.62
C SER A 112 22.77 16.00 -7.66
N GLN A 113 23.37 14.81 -7.87
CA GLN A 113 24.39 14.64 -8.91
C GLN A 113 23.85 14.95 -10.30
N LEU A 114 22.57 14.69 -10.56
CA LEU A 114 21.94 15.03 -11.85
C LEU A 114 21.84 16.54 -12.09
N VAL A 115 21.61 17.35 -11.06
CA VAL A 115 21.60 18.81 -11.19
C VAL A 115 22.96 19.34 -11.65
N GLU A 116 24.06 18.72 -11.18
CA GLU A 116 25.42 19.10 -11.58
C GLU A 116 25.78 18.58 -12.98
N GLN A 117 25.38 17.35 -13.31
CA GLN A 117 25.77 16.68 -14.56
C GLN A 117 24.87 17.04 -15.74
N HIS A 118 23.57 17.24 -15.50
CA HIS A 118 22.54 17.42 -16.50
C HIS A 118 21.52 18.49 -16.08
N PRO A 119 21.94 19.75 -15.88
CA PRO A 119 21.07 20.84 -15.45
C PRO A 119 19.93 21.14 -16.43
N GLU A 120 20.03 20.70 -17.68
CA GLU A 120 19.00 20.79 -18.71
C GLU A 120 17.84 19.83 -18.49
N TRP A 121 17.97 18.75 -17.70
CA TRP A 121 16.92 17.77 -17.43
C TRP A 121 15.93 18.19 -16.35
N PHE A 122 15.98 19.48 -15.93
CA PHE A 122 15.16 19.95 -14.81
C PHE A 122 14.17 21.03 -15.25
N TYR A 123 12.97 20.92 -14.69
CA TYR A 123 11.94 21.94 -14.85
C TYR A 123 12.44 23.32 -14.41
N ARG A 124 12.16 24.33 -15.24
CA ARG A 124 12.47 25.72 -14.93
C ARG A 124 11.21 26.54 -14.82
N ARG A 125 11.16 27.34 -13.77
CA ARG A 125 10.13 28.35 -13.57
C ARG A 125 10.23 29.45 -14.63
N PRO A 126 9.18 30.30 -14.81
CA PRO A 126 9.24 31.40 -15.76
C PRO A 126 10.42 32.39 -15.56
N ASN A 127 10.98 32.48 -14.34
CA ASN A 127 12.17 33.28 -14.04
C ASN A 127 13.50 32.59 -14.41
N GLY A 128 13.45 31.38 -14.97
CA GLY A 128 14.62 30.59 -15.38
C GLY A 128 15.25 29.73 -14.28
N GLU A 129 14.84 29.86 -13.05
CA GLU A 129 15.33 29.05 -11.93
C GLU A 129 14.75 27.64 -11.93
N MET A 130 15.54 26.63 -11.51
CA MET A 130 15.01 25.30 -11.24
C MET A 130 13.99 25.33 -10.10
N GLY A 131 12.98 24.48 -10.17
CA GLY A 131 11.96 24.41 -9.15
C GLY A 131 11.07 23.20 -9.27
N ASN A 132 9.95 23.23 -8.56
CA ASN A 132 8.92 22.22 -8.66
C ASN A 132 7.58 22.83 -9.10
N LYS A 133 6.71 22.01 -9.69
CA LYS A 133 5.41 22.40 -10.22
C LYS A 133 4.34 22.52 -9.12
N VAL A 134 4.54 21.79 -8.00
CA VAL A 134 3.58 21.78 -6.87
C VAL A 134 3.72 23.04 -5.99
N GLY A 135 4.95 23.53 -5.79
CA GLY A 135 5.26 24.75 -5.08
C GLY A 135 5.54 24.60 -3.58
N GLU A 136 4.89 23.65 -2.91
CA GLU A 136 5.04 23.42 -1.45
C GLU A 136 6.26 22.56 -1.10
N TRP A 137 6.79 21.81 -2.05
CA TRP A 137 7.93 20.91 -1.88
C TRP A 137 9.25 21.66 -2.12
N TYR A 138 9.61 22.59 -1.23
CA TYR A 138 10.74 23.51 -1.42
C TYR A 138 12.13 22.83 -1.35
N ASP A 139 12.20 21.61 -0.85
CA ASP A 139 13.41 20.80 -0.71
C ASP A 139 13.72 19.93 -1.94
N ILE A 140 12.95 20.08 -3.04
CA ILE A 140 13.12 19.31 -4.28
C ILE A 140 13.07 20.20 -5.53
N VAL A 141 13.57 19.64 -6.65
CA VAL A 141 13.44 20.17 -8.02
C VAL A 141 12.93 19.06 -8.93
N ASP A 142 11.94 19.41 -9.78
CA ASP A 142 11.28 18.46 -10.68
C ASP A 142 12.14 18.14 -11.89
N LEU A 143 12.08 16.89 -12.33
CA LEU A 143 12.66 16.43 -13.59
C LEU A 143 11.77 16.82 -14.79
N ASP A 144 12.40 17.05 -15.93
CA ASP A 144 11.75 17.38 -17.21
C ASP A 144 11.85 16.21 -18.19
N TYR A 145 10.78 15.46 -18.29
CA TYR A 145 10.67 14.27 -19.15
C TYR A 145 10.57 14.58 -20.65
N SER A 146 10.72 15.84 -21.08
CA SER A 146 10.88 16.18 -22.48
C SER A 146 12.26 15.76 -23.05
N HIS A 147 13.19 15.35 -22.18
CA HIS A 147 14.55 14.90 -22.50
C HIS A 147 14.60 13.36 -22.58
N PRO A 148 14.74 12.73 -23.76
CA PRO A 148 14.81 11.27 -23.90
C PRO A 148 15.99 10.64 -23.16
N GLU A 149 17.11 11.35 -23.04
CA GLU A 149 18.32 10.89 -22.36
C GLU A 149 18.08 10.69 -20.85
N LEU A 150 17.19 11.46 -20.25
CA LEU A 150 16.72 11.25 -18.87
C LEU A 150 16.02 9.90 -18.74
N TRP A 151 15.19 9.53 -19.75
CA TRP A 151 14.50 8.22 -19.73
C TRP A 151 15.50 7.08 -19.75
N ASP A 152 16.52 7.18 -20.61
CA ASP A 152 17.59 6.15 -20.72
C ASP A 152 18.34 6.02 -19.39
N TYR A 153 18.71 7.13 -18.77
CA TYR A 153 19.39 7.14 -17.48
C TYR A 153 18.58 6.47 -16.38
N GLN A 154 17.28 6.82 -16.28
CA GLN A 154 16.38 6.29 -15.26
C GLN A 154 16.09 4.80 -15.47
N ILE A 155 15.88 4.38 -16.73
CA ILE A 155 15.65 2.96 -17.04
C ILE A 155 16.89 2.12 -16.75
N GLU A 156 18.10 2.58 -17.10
CA GLU A 156 19.33 1.88 -16.74
C GLU A 156 19.53 1.79 -15.22
N THR A 157 19.11 2.80 -14.49
CA THR A 157 19.10 2.77 -13.01
C THR A 157 18.13 1.71 -12.48
N LEU A 158 16.92 1.61 -13.03
CA LEU A 158 15.97 0.54 -12.67
C LEU A 158 16.51 -0.86 -12.99
N LYS A 159 17.16 -1.03 -14.15
CA LYS A 159 17.80 -2.31 -14.51
C LYS A 159 18.88 -2.72 -13.52
N GLN A 160 19.71 -1.76 -13.05
CA GLN A 160 20.72 -2.03 -12.02
C GLN A 160 20.08 -2.50 -10.71
N TRP A 161 19.04 -1.80 -10.23
CA TRP A 161 18.32 -2.19 -9.03
C TRP A 161 17.56 -3.51 -9.17
N ALA A 162 17.00 -3.80 -10.33
CA ALA A 162 16.29 -5.05 -10.60
C ALA A 162 17.17 -6.30 -10.42
N THR A 163 18.51 -6.17 -10.50
CA THR A 163 19.42 -7.27 -10.19
C THR A 163 19.41 -7.67 -8.70
N ILE A 164 18.92 -6.79 -7.82
CA ILE A 164 18.92 -6.98 -6.36
C ILE A 164 17.49 -7.12 -5.82
N VAL A 165 16.53 -6.31 -6.34
CA VAL A 165 15.17 -6.21 -5.81
C VAL A 165 14.15 -6.86 -6.76
N ASP A 166 12.92 -7.09 -6.26
CA ASP A 166 11.83 -7.79 -6.96
C ASP A 166 10.67 -6.86 -7.29
N GLY A 167 10.72 -5.61 -6.90
CA GLY A 167 9.67 -4.64 -7.16
C GLY A 167 10.09 -3.21 -6.94
N PHE A 168 9.29 -2.32 -7.51
CA PHE A 168 9.43 -0.88 -7.39
C PHE A 168 8.11 -0.27 -6.94
N ARG A 169 8.13 0.51 -5.84
CA ARG A 169 7.09 1.47 -5.51
C ARG A 169 7.51 2.81 -6.10
N CYS A 170 6.72 3.32 -7.02
CA CYS A 170 7.05 4.54 -7.75
C CYS A 170 6.30 5.72 -7.14
N ASP A 171 7.09 6.61 -6.54
CA ASP A 171 6.63 7.84 -5.87
C ASP A 171 5.93 8.76 -6.84
N VAL A 172 4.77 9.31 -6.44
CA VAL A 172 3.90 10.19 -7.23
C VAL A 172 3.87 9.83 -8.72
N ALA A 173 3.73 8.53 -9.02
CA ALA A 173 3.81 7.97 -10.37
C ALA A 173 2.85 8.64 -11.36
N SER A 174 1.75 9.23 -10.85
CA SER A 174 0.79 10.02 -11.64
C SER A 174 1.39 11.27 -12.29
N LEU A 175 2.54 11.75 -11.81
CA LEU A 175 3.19 12.99 -12.29
C LEU A 175 4.33 12.74 -13.29
N VAL A 176 4.63 11.47 -13.58
CA VAL A 176 5.64 11.04 -14.55
C VAL A 176 4.92 10.46 -15.78
N PRO A 177 5.40 10.69 -17.02
CA PRO A 177 4.76 10.17 -18.22
C PRO A 177 4.49 8.66 -18.16
N VAL A 178 3.26 8.22 -18.45
CA VAL A 178 2.89 6.80 -18.43
C VAL A 178 3.68 6.01 -19.49
N GLU A 179 4.01 6.65 -20.61
CA GLU A 179 4.82 6.08 -21.68
C GLU A 179 6.24 5.76 -21.21
N PHE A 180 6.79 6.57 -20.29
CA PHE A 180 8.07 6.27 -19.64
C PHE A 180 7.94 4.97 -18.82
N TRP A 181 6.89 4.85 -18.00
CA TRP A 181 6.67 3.66 -17.18
C TRP A 181 6.43 2.39 -18.01
N VAL A 182 5.69 2.50 -19.11
CA VAL A 182 5.47 1.40 -20.06
C VAL A 182 6.81 0.93 -20.66
N ARG A 183 7.65 1.87 -21.10
CA ARG A 183 8.99 1.58 -21.63
C ARG A 183 9.88 0.98 -20.54
N ALA A 184 9.92 1.57 -19.35
CA ALA A 184 10.71 1.09 -18.21
C ALA A 184 10.35 -0.35 -17.83
N ARG A 185 9.04 -0.64 -17.68
CA ARG A 185 8.55 -2.00 -17.39
C ARG A 185 9.03 -3.01 -18.42
N LYS A 186 8.92 -2.68 -19.71
CA LYS A 186 9.34 -3.55 -20.81
C LYS A 186 10.83 -3.85 -20.75
N GLU A 187 11.67 -2.82 -20.61
CA GLU A 187 13.12 -2.98 -20.63
C GLU A 187 13.67 -3.62 -19.35
N VAL A 188 13.08 -3.35 -18.19
CA VAL A 188 13.43 -4.03 -16.93
C VAL A 188 13.09 -5.52 -17.00
N ALA A 189 12.00 -5.90 -17.68
CA ALA A 189 11.63 -7.30 -17.82
C ALA A 189 12.66 -8.12 -18.64
N GLU A 190 13.49 -7.47 -19.47
CA GLU A 190 14.60 -8.10 -20.18
C GLU A 190 15.75 -8.51 -19.24
N VAL A 191 15.91 -7.79 -18.10
CA VAL A 191 16.90 -8.11 -17.06
C VAL A 191 16.30 -9.05 -16.01
N LYS A 192 15.09 -8.77 -15.56
CA LYS A 192 14.38 -9.58 -14.55
C LYS A 192 12.89 -9.61 -14.85
N ALA A 193 12.40 -10.76 -15.26
CA ALA A 193 10.96 -10.96 -15.44
C ALA A 193 10.22 -11.01 -14.10
N GLY A 194 8.95 -10.55 -14.08
CA GLY A 194 8.08 -10.65 -12.90
C GLY A 194 8.38 -9.65 -11.79
N VAL A 195 9.08 -8.56 -12.09
CA VAL A 195 9.22 -7.40 -11.20
C VAL A 195 7.84 -6.81 -10.94
N VAL A 196 7.50 -6.55 -9.67
CA VAL A 196 6.23 -5.98 -9.25
C VAL A 196 6.30 -4.45 -9.32
N TRP A 197 5.31 -3.84 -9.97
CA TRP A 197 5.20 -2.39 -10.14
C TRP A 197 4.04 -1.84 -9.33
N LEU A 198 4.34 -1.06 -8.31
CA LEU A 198 3.38 -0.38 -7.43
C LEU A 198 3.46 1.13 -7.69
N ALA A 199 2.37 1.71 -8.17
CA ALA A 199 2.25 3.16 -8.34
C ALA A 199 1.70 3.80 -7.08
N GLU A 200 2.37 4.81 -6.56
CA GLU A 200 1.66 5.82 -5.80
C GLU A 200 0.86 6.67 -6.78
N SER A 201 -0.42 6.35 -6.90
CA SER A 201 -1.38 7.24 -7.52
C SER A 201 -1.73 8.37 -6.55
N VAL A 202 -2.18 9.50 -7.07
CA VAL A 202 -2.49 10.67 -6.24
C VAL A 202 -3.99 10.84 -6.04
N HIS A 203 -4.38 11.57 -5.00
CA HIS A 203 -5.79 11.91 -4.75
C HIS A 203 -6.44 12.58 -5.96
N PRO A 204 -7.70 12.28 -6.29
CA PRO A 204 -8.39 12.90 -7.45
C PRO A 204 -8.42 14.42 -7.42
N SER A 205 -8.51 15.03 -6.25
CA SER A 205 -8.43 16.49 -6.06
C SER A 205 -7.07 17.06 -6.46
N PHE A 206 -5.98 16.38 -6.06
CA PHE A 206 -4.62 16.76 -6.42
C PHE A 206 -4.36 16.57 -7.92
N LEU A 207 -4.84 15.46 -8.49
CA LEU A 207 -4.77 15.19 -9.93
C LEU A 207 -5.45 16.30 -10.74
N ARG A 208 -6.68 16.66 -10.36
CA ARG A 208 -7.43 17.73 -10.98
C ARG A 208 -6.68 19.05 -10.91
N MET A 209 -6.17 19.44 -9.73
CA MET A 209 -5.37 20.65 -9.54
C MET A 209 -4.16 20.72 -10.49
N ASN A 210 -3.44 19.61 -10.67
CA ASN A 210 -2.30 19.55 -11.60
C ASN A 210 -2.73 19.72 -13.05
N ARG A 211 -3.79 19.04 -13.48
CA ARG A 211 -4.35 19.18 -14.84
C ARG A 211 -4.86 20.60 -15.13
N ASP A 212 -5.54 21.22 -14.17
CA ASP A 212 -6.02 22.61 -14.29
C ASP A 212 -4.86 23.62 -14.45
N ARG A 213 -3.67 23.28 -13.96
CA ARG A 213 -2.43 24.05 -14.14
C ARG A 213 -1.66 23.72 -15.43
N GLY A 214 -2.19 22.82 -16.26
CA GLY A 214 -1.54 22.35 -17.48
C GLY A 214 -0.38 21.37 -17.25
N ASN A 215 -0.25 20.81 -16.04
CA ASN A 215 0.76 19.82 -15.73
C ASN A 215 0.27 18.40 -16.07
N ILE A 216 1.23 17.47 -16.24
CA ILE A 216 0.95 16.05 -16.36
C ILE A 216 0.22 15.56 -15.09
N GLY A 217 -0.74 14.66 -15.28
CA GLY A 217 -1.43 13.99 -14.22
C GLY A 217 -2.21 12.79 -14.75
N TYR A 218 -1.82 11.58 -14.38
CA TYR A 218 -2.44 10.33 -14.81
C TYR A 218 -3.31 9.73 -13.70
N SER A 219 -4.52 9.31 -14.09
CA SER A 219 -5.46 8.59 -13.23
C SER A 219 -5.01 7.15 -13.02
N ASP A 220 -5.59 6.47 -12.04
CA ASP A 220 -5.35 5.04 -11.81
C ASP A 220 -5.62 4.18 -13.06
N SER A 221 -6.67 4.52 -13.83
CA SER A 221 -7.00 3.79 -15.07
C SER A 221 -5.89 3.89 -16.12
N GLU A 222 -5.24 5.05 -16.24
CA GLU A 222 -4.10 5.29 -17.12
C GLU A 222 -2.84 4.60 -16.58
N LEU A 223 -2.59 4.69 -15.25
CA LEU A 223 -1.45 4.02 -14.62
C LEU A 223 -1.47 2.51 -14.75
N TYR A 224 -2.65 1.87 -14.83
CA TYR A 224 -2.74 0.42 -15.07
C TYR A 224 -2.19 0.00 -16.45
N GLU A 225 -1.79 0.91 -17.33
CA GLU A 225 -1.04 0.56 -18.54
C GLU A 225 0.36 0.02 -18.23
N ALA A 226 0.96 0.47 -17.12
CA ALA A 226 2.32 0.11 -16.73
C ALA A 226 2.42 -0.57 -15.37
N PHE A 227 1.47 -0.35 -14.47
CA PHE A 227 1.55 -0.77 -13.07
C PHE A 227 0.64 -1.97 -12.76
N ASP A 228 1.09 -2.80 -11.84
CA ASP A 228 0.33 -3.93 -11.32
C ASP A 228 -0.62 -3.50 -10.21
N ILE A 229 -0.16 -2.60 -9.35
CA ILE A 229 -0.85 -2.14 -8.14
C ILE A 229 -0.89 -0.62 -8.15
N THR A 230 -2.05 -0.03 -7.81
CA THR A 230 -2.19 1.40 -7.54
C THR A 230 -2.69 1.63 -6.11
N TYR A 231 -2.40 2.80 -5.53
CA TYR A 231 -2.88 3.15 -4.19
C TYR A 231 -4.41 3.28 -4.16
N LEU A 232 -5.00 3.24 -2.95
CA LEU A 232 -6.43 3.43 -2.73
C LEU A 232 -6.85 4.91 -2.64
N TYR A 233 -6.03 5.85 -3.09
CA TYR A 233 -6.31 7.28 -2.96
C TYR A 233 -7.54 7.75 -3.75
N ASP A 234 -7.98 6.98 -4.73
CA ASP A 234 -9.26 7.19 -5.43
C ASP A 234 -10.50 7.10 -4.51
N VAL A 235 -10.39 6.34 -3.42
CA VAL A 235 -11.49 6.15 -2.43
C VAL A 235 -11.13 6.62 -1.02
N HIS A 236 -9.90 7.04 -0.77
CA HIS A 236 -9.42 7.43 0.56
C HIS A 236 -10.21 8.62 1.14
N ASP A 237 -10.52 9.63 0.33
CA ASP A 237 -11.29 10.79 0.80
C ASP A 237 -12.70 10.38 1.25
N PHE A 238 -13.31 9.38 0.59
CA PHE A 238 -14.59 8.81 1.01
C PHE A 238 -14.47 8.03 2.31
N GLN A 239 -13.36 7.31 2.51
CA GLN A 239 -13.08 6.66 3.79
C GLN A 239 -12.98 7.68 4.92
N GLN A 240 -12.25 8.79 4.71
CA GLN A 240 -12.16 9.86 5.70
C GLN A 240 -13.52 10.52 5.95
N ALA A 241 -14.29 10.83 4.92
CA ALA A 241 -15.63 11.40 5.04
C ALA A 241 -16.57 10.46 5.85
N TYR A 242 -16.46 9.14 5.66
CA TYR A 242 -17.17 8.18 6.49
C TYR A 242 -16.67 8.20 7.95
N PHE A 243 -15.38 8.25 8.20
CA PHE A 243 -14.83 8.36 9.57
C PHE A 243 -15.36 9.60 10.32
N TRP A 244 -15.56 10.71 9.58
CA TRP A 244 -16.10 11.95 10.14
C TRP A 244 -17.63 12.01 10.18
N GLY A 245 -18.32 10.97 9.69
CA GLY A 245 -19.78 10.91 9.66
C GLY A 245 -20.42 11.84 8.61
N GLU A 246 -19.66 12.25 7.60
CA GLU A 246 -20.11 13.13 6.51
C GLU A 246 -20.88 12.35 5.43
N ILE A 247 -20.61 11.06 5.28
CA ILE A 247 -21.31 10.15 4.38
C ILE A 247 -21.73 8.87 5.11
N SER A 248 -22.75 8.19 4.58
CA SER A 248 -23.21 6.91 5.12
C SER A 248 -22.23 5.77 4.82
N LEU A 249 -22.28 4.69 5.63
CA LEU A 249 -21.57 3.46 5.35
C LEU A 249 -21.87 2.94 3.94
N LYS A 250 -23.16 2.96 3.53
CA LYS A 250 -23.57 2.53 2.19
C LYS A 250 -22.83 3.29 1.10
N ASN A 251 -22.73 4.61 1.20
CA ASN A 251 -22.04 5.44 0.19
C ASN A 251 -20.56 5.08 0.11
N TYR A 252 -19.91 4.85 1.25
CA TYR A 252 -18.50 4.41 1.27
C TYR A 252 -18.32 3.03 0.60
N LEU A 253 -19.20 2.06 0.88
CA LEU A 253 -19.13 0.73 0.25
C LEU A 253 -19.44 0.77 -1.25
N ASP A 254 -20.40 1.60 -1.68
CA ASP A 254 -20.71 1.79 -3.11
C ASP A 254 -19.49 2.28 -3.89
N VAL A 255 -18.69 3.20 -3.32
CA VAL A 255 -17.46 3.70 -3.95
C VAL A 255 -16.39 2.60 -4.01
N LEU A 256 -16.27 1.75 -2.98
CA LEU A 256 -15.35 0.60 -3.02
C LEU A 256 -15.73 -0.39 -4.14
N LEU A 257 -17.02 -0.68 -4.29
CA LEU A 257 -17.51 -1.60 -5.33
C LEU A 257 -17.44 -0.99 -6.73
N PHE A 258 -17.56 0.34 -6.84
CA PHE A 258 -17.44 1.04 -8.11
C PHE A 258 -16.09 0.79 -8.81
N GLN A 259 -15.04 0.49 -8.05
CA GLN A 259 -13.72 0.14 -8.58
C GLN A 259 -13.78 -1.07 -9.54
N ASP A 260 -14.66 -2.05 -9.28
CA ASP A 260 -14.84 -3.23 -10.17
C ASP A 260 -15.42 -2.86 -11.53
N GLY A 261 -16.12 -1.73 -11.63
CA GLY A 261 -16.72 -1.24 -12.87
C GLY A 261 -15.83 -0.32 -13.71
N ILE A 262 -14.81 0.31 -13.10
CA ILE A 262 -13.98 1.35 -13.77
C ILE A 262 -12.57 0.91 -14.07
N TYR A 263 -12.07 -0.14 -13.41
CA TYR A 263 -10.72 -0.64 -13.59
C TYR A 263 -10.67 -1.94 -14.39
N PRO A 264 -9.50 -2.30 -14.95
CA PRO A 264 -9.32 -3.59 -15.63
C PRO A 264 -9.67 -4.78 -14.74
N VAL A 265 -10.16 -5.88 -15.32
CA VAL A 265 -10.55 -7.10 -14.57
C VAL A 265 -9.46 -7.60 -13.63
N ASN A 266 -8.20 -7.46 -14.02
CA ASN A 266 -7.03 -7.87 -13.24
C ASN A 266 -6.45 -6.77 -12.36
N TYR A 267 -7.16 -5.65 -12.14
CA TYR A 267 -6.67 -4.57 -11.28
C TYR A 267 -6.35 -5.05 -9.86
N VAL A 268 -5.37 -4.42 -9.26
CA VAL A 268 -5.01 -4.65 -7.86
C VAL A 268 -4.84 -3.29 -7.17
N LYS A 269 -5.58 -3.08 -6.08
CA LYS A 269 -5.41 -1.91 -5.20
C LYS A 269 -4.52 -2.23 -4.01
N LEU A 270 -3.70 -1.27 -3.59
CA LEU A 270 -3.01 -1.31 -2.32
C LEU A 270 -3.99 -0.86 -1.22
N ARG A 271 -4.39 -1.77 -0.36
CA ARG A 271 -5.30 -1.51 0.77
C ARG A 271 -4.48 -1.24 2.03
N PHE A 272 -4.78 -0.14 2.72
CA PHE A 272 -4.11 0.22 3.97
C PHE A 272 -5.03 1.04 4.87
N LEU A 273 -4.73 1.07 6.15
CA LEU A 273 -5.36 1.95 7.14
C LEU A 273 -4.45 3.14 7.48
N GLU A 274 -3.15 2.96 7.35
CA GLU A 274 -2.12 3.94 7.64
C GLU A 274 -0.88 3.70 6.77
N ASN A 275 -0.09 4.74 6.57
CA ASN A 275 1.23 4.70 5.94
C ASN A 275 2.08 5.86 6.48
N HIS A 276 3.25 6.13 5.88
CA HIS A 276 4.15 7.19 6.30
C HIS A 276 3.63 8.63 6.05
N ASP A 277 2.59 8.81 5.22
CA ASP A 277 1.97 10.10 4.87
C ASP A 277 0.69 10.38 5.67
N HIS A 278 0.15 9.37 6.35
CA HIS A 278 -1.11 9.46 7.06
C HIS A 278 -0.95 9.14 8.54
N PRO A 279 -1.73 9.81 9.42
CA PRO A 279 -1.75 9.49 10.83
C PRO A 279 -2.02 8.01 11.08
N ARG A 280 -1.41 7.45 12.12
CA ARG A 280 -1.66 6.09 12.58
C ARG A 280 -3.16 5.87 12.80
N ILE A 281 -3.67 4.72 12.40
CA ILE A 281 -5.10 4.39 12.61
C ILE A 281 -5.47 4.40 14.10
N ARG A 282 -4.54 3.98 14.97
CA ARG A 282 -4.74 4.01 16.43
C ARG A 282 -4.93 5.42 16.96
N SER A 283 -4.33 6.45 16.36
CA SER A 283 -4.56 7.85 16.75
C SER A 283 -5.96 8.37 16.38
N LYS A 284 -6.68 7.65 15.51
CA LYS A 284 -8.05 7.99 15.08
C LYS A 284 -9.12 7.12 15.75
N ILE A 285 -8.74 5.94 16.25
CA ILE A 285 -9.65 4.95 16.82
C ILE A 285 -9.13 4.53 18.21
N ASP A 286 -9.79 5.00 19.25
CA ASP A 286 -9.43 4.68 20.65
C ASP A 286 -9.99 3.33 21.10
N ASP A 287 -11.13 2.88 20.56
CA ASP A 287 -11.73 1.60 20.88
C ASP A 287 -11.03 0.44 20.17
N ILE A 288 -10.53 -0.51 20.94
CA ILE A 288 -9.78 -1.66 20.43
C ILE A 288 -10.67 -2.62 19.60
N GLY A 289 -11.92 -2.80 19.99
CA GLY A 289 -12.88 -3.60 19.23
C GLY A 289 -13.12 -3.01 17.84
N ARG A 290 -13.30 -1.70 17.78
CA ARG A 290 -13.41 -0.95 16.53
C ARG A 290 -12.14 -1.02 15.70
N LEU A 291 -10.96 -0.87 16.31
CA LEU A 291 -9.66 -1.00 15.63
C LEU A 291 -9.50 -2.38 15.00
N ARG A 292 -9.84 -3.46 15.73
CA ARG A 292 -9.82 -4.83 15.22
C ARG A 292 -10.77 -5.02 14.04
N ASN A 293 -12.00 -4.48 14.11
CA ASN A 293 -12.95 -4.54 12.99
C ASN A 293 -12.41 -3.85 11.73
N TRP A 294 -11.84 -2.65 11.86
CA TRP A 294 -11.22 -1.96 10.73
C TRP A 294 -10.00 -2.70 10.17
N THR A 295 -9.17 -3.28 11.05
CA THR A 295 -8.01 -4.09 10.62
C THR A 295 -8.46 -5.29 9.79
N VAL A 296 -9.45 -6.05 10.27
CA VAL A 296 -9.97 -7.22 9.54
C VAL A 296 -10.68 -6.82 8.25
N PHE A 297 -11.42 -5.72 8.27
CA PHE A 297 -12.06 -5.19 7.07
C PHE A 297 -11.03 -4.78 6.01
N ALA A 298 -9.92 -4.17 6.39
CA ALA A 298 -8.84 -3.84 5.44
C ALA A 298 -8.25 -5.11 4.78
N TYR A 299 -8.04 -6.18 5.55
CA TYR A 299 -7.62 -7.49 5.01
C TYR A 299 -8.66 -8.12 4.09
N PHE A 300 -9.94 -7.92 4.39
CA PHE A 300 -11.03 -8.47 3.61
C PHE A 300 -11.21 -7.77 2.26
N GLN A 301 -10.84 -6.50 2.13
CA GLN A 301 -10.97 -5.79 0.88
C GLN A 301 -10.15 -6.42 -0.25
N LYS A 302 -10.69 -6.40 -1.47
CA LYS A 302 -10.04 -6.90 -2.69
C LYS A 302 -8.81 -6.06 -3.03
N GLY A 303 -7.63 -6.68 -3.03
CA GLY A 303 -6.34 -6.03 -3.35
C GLY A 303 -5.20 -6.54 -2.48
N THR A 304 -4.00 -6.02 -2.69
CA THR A 304 -2.81 -6.22 -1.85
C THR A 304 -2.96 -5.43 -0.55
N LEU A 305 -2.53 -5.99 0.57
CA LEU A 305 -2.54 -5.27 1.84
C LEU A 305 -1.17 -4.66 2.13
N LEU A 306 -1.17 -3.44 2.66
CA LEU A 306 0.00 -2.81 3.25
C LEU A 306 -0.11 -2.81 4.78
N LEU A 307 0.95 -3.25 5.43
CA LEU A 307 1.22 -3.01 6.85
C LEU A 307 2.38 -2.01 6.96
N PHE A 308 2.17 -0.94 7.71
CA PHE A 308 3.24 0.00 8.01
C PHE A 308 3.90 -0.37 9.35
N GLY A 309 5.23 -0.47 9.39
CA GLY A 309 5.98 -0.90 10.57
C GLY A 309 5.50 -0.24 11.86
N GLY A 310 5.19 -1.05 12.89
CA GLY A 310 4.58 -0.62 14.16
C GLY A 310 3.05 -0.71 14.21
N GLN A 311 2.36 -0.94 13.09
CA GLN A 311 0.90 -1.11 13.08
C GLN A 311 0.47 -2.33 13.89
N GLU A 312 1.28 -3.39 13.90
CA GLU A 312 1.05 -4.61 14.66
C GLU A 312 1.03 -4.42 16.18
N THR A 313 1.63 -3.35 16.68
CA THR A 313 1.62 -2.99 18.12
C THR A 313 0.58 -1.91 18.45
N ALA A 314 -0.26 -1.54 17.49
CA ALA A 314 -1.25 -0.48 17.62
C ALA A 314 -0.65 0.83 18.15
N THR A 315 0.56 1.19 17.70
CA THR A 315 1.17 2.47 18.11
C THR A 315 0.39 3.66 17.53
N ALA A 316 0.13 4.68 18.33
CA ALA A 316 -0.53 5.90 17.90
C ALA A 316 0.45 6.96 17.37
N HIS A 317 1.76 6.80 17.65
CA HIS A 317 2.79 7.72 17.20
C HIS A 317 3.22 7.41 15.76
N LEU A 318 3.09 8.39 14.87
CA LEU A 318 3.65 8.35 13.54
C LEU A 318 5.10 8.86 13.61
N PRO A 319 6.10 8.04 13.22
CA PRO A 319 7.49 8.49 13.19
C PRO A 319 7.67 9.70 12.26
N ASP A 320 8.42 10.68 12.70
CA ASP A 320 8.72 11.87 11.92
C ASP A 320 9.52 11.49 10.65
N LEU A 321 9.11 12.06 9.51
CA LEU A 321 9.72 11.75 8.21
C LEU A 321 11.10 12.41 8.05
N PHE A 322 11.36 13.51 8.75
CA PHE A 322 12.52 14.38 8.58
C PHE A 322 13.56 14.25 9.70
N GLU A 323 13.22 13.46 10.73
CA GLU A 323 14.04 13.26 11.91
C GLU A 323 14.34 11.77 12.16
N LYS A 324 15.30 11.50 13.04
CA LYS A 324 15.48 10.16 13.57
C LYS A 324 14.54 9.94 14.73
N ASP A 325 13.43 9.26 14.47
CA ASP A 325 12.32 9.03 15.41
C ASP A 325 11.93 7.53 15.37
N PRO A 326 12.70 6.66 16.05
CA PRO A 326 12.50 5.22 15.98
C PRO A 326 11.12 4.79 16.49
N ILE A 327 10.55 3.77 15.83
CA ILE A 327 9.28 3.17 16.24
C ILE A 327 9.38 2.65 17.68
N ALA A 328 8.43 3.07 18.52
CA ALA A 328 8.21 2.44 19.82
C ALA A 328 7.47 1.11 19.61
N TRP A 329 8.17 0.00 19.74
CA TRP A 329 7.60 -1.36 19.54
C TRP A 329 6.72 -1.82 20.72
N THR A 330 6.56 -0.98 21.73
CA THR A 330 5.67 -1.19 22.89
C THR A 330 4.41 -0.38 22.69
N GLY A 331 3.43 -0.94 22.01
CA GLY A 331 2.12 -0.34 21.81
C GLY A 331 1.13 -0.73 22.92
N GLU A 332 -0.09 -0.17 22.82
CA GLU A 332 -1.16 -0.44 23.78
C GLU A 332 -1.84 -1.80 23.56
N GLU A 333 -1.72 -2.37 22.39
CA GLU A 333 -2.36 -3.61 21.97
C GLU A 333 -1.44 -4.40 21.03
N ASP A 334 -1.29 -5.68 21.28
CA ASP A 334 -0.61 -6.60 20.36
C ASP A 334 -1.60 -7.20 19.36
N LEU A 335 -1.59 -6.72 18.14
CA LEU A 335 -2.40 -7.26 17.03
C LEU A 335 -1.76 -8.47 16.35
N THR A 336 -0.53 -8.85 16.70
CA THR A 336 0.21 -9.96 16.07
C THR A 336 -0.61 -11.25 15.98
N PRO A 337 -1.30 -11.73 17.04
CA PRO A 337 -2.10 -12.94 16.93
C PRO A 337 -3.25 -12.85 15.93
N LEU A 338 -3.88 -11.67 15.83
CA LEU A 338 -4.94 -11.40 14.86
C LEU A 338 -4.37 -11.41 13.42
N LEU A 339 -3.26 -10.71 13.19
CA LEU A 339 -2.61 -10.63 11.87
C LEU A 339 -2.14 -12.02 11.39
N GLN A 340 -1.63 -12.86 12.31
CA GLN A 340 -1.26 -14.25 12.02
C GLN A 340 -2.45 -15.13 11.60
N ARG A 341 -3.66 -14.85 12.07
CA ARG A 341 -4.86 -15.54 11.58
C ARG A 341 -5.30 -14.97 10.24
N LEU A 342 -5.24 -13.65 10.08
CA LEU A 342 -5.65 -12.96 8.86
C LEU A 342 -4.77 -13.30 7.64
N GLN A 343 -3.49 -13.59 7.82
CA GLN A 343 -2.66 -14.05 6.71
C GLN A 343 -3.19 -15.34 6.08
N ARG A 344 -3.79 -16.25 6.86
CA ARG A 344 -4.37 -17.50 6.35
C ARG A 344 -5.59 -17.20 5.48
N PHE A 345 -6.48 -16.33 5.98
CA PHE A 345 -7.62 -15.84 5.20
C PHE A 345 -7.16 -15.20 3.88
N LYS A 346 -6.10 -14.34 3.93
CA LYS A 346 -5.59 -13.66 2.75
C LYS A 346 -5.08 -14.63 1.67
N ARG A 347 -4.67 -15.85 2.04
CA ARG A 347 -4.20 -16.91 1.11
C ARG A 347 -5.32 -17.68 0.41
N GLU A 348 -6.58 -17.50 0.79
CA GLU A 348 -7.69 -18.23 0.18
C GLU A 348 -7.84 -17.92 -1.30
N ALA A 349 -8.14 -18.95 -2.10
CA ALA A 349 -8.35 -18.79 -3.54
C ALA A 349 -9.52 -17.85 -3.85
N ALA A 350 -10.56 -17.90 -3.02
CA ALA A 350 -11.72 -17.02 -3.13
C ALA A 350 -11.35 -15.52 -3.03
N VAL A 351 -10.36 -15.15 -2.20
CA VAL A 351 -9.89 -13.76 -2.10
C VAL A 351 -9.18 -13.31 -3.37
N ARG A 352 -8.50 -14.22 -4.05
CA ARG A 352 -7.76 -13.95 -5.28
C ARG A 352 -8.65 -13.87 -6.52
N GLU A 353 -9.53 -14.87 -6.68
CA GLU A 353 -10.25 -15.15 -7.93
C GLU A 353 -11.77 -15.04 -7.80
N GLY A 354 -12.28 -15.01 -6.55
CA GLY A 354 -13.71 -15.01 -6.30
C GLY A 354 -14.41 -13.72 -6.70
N SER A 355 -15.72 -13.81 -6.94
CA SER A 355 -16.57 -12.64 -6.97
C SER A 355 -16.58 -12.00 -5.58
N TYR A 356 -16.65 -10.67 -5.54
CA TYR A 356 -16.55 -9.86 -4.32
C TYR A 356 -17.74 -8.95 -4.21
N ASP A 357 -18.36 -8.89 -3.02
CA ASP A 357 -19.48 -8.01 -2.74
C ASP A 357 -19.41 -7.47 -1.31
N LEU A 358 -19.91 -6.25 -1.11
CA LEU A 358 -20.02 -5.57 0.18
C LEU A 358 -21.42 -4.98 0.33
N LYS A 359 -22.00 -5.13 1.52
CA LYS A 359 -23.28 -4.55 1.87
C LYS A 359 -23.22 -3.90 3.24
N ALA A 360 -23.85 -2.74 3.37
CA ALA A 360 -24.16 -2.16 4.68
C ALA A 360 -25.39 -2.89 5.24
N ALA A 361 -25.32 -3.32 6.51
CA ALA A 361 -26.50 -3.80 7.20
C ALA A 361 -27.50 -2.65 7.41
N SER A 362 -28.80 -2.95 7.39
CA SER A 362 -29.81 -1.97 7.77
C SER A 362 -29.69 -1.66 9.26
N GLU A 363 -29.82 -0.41 9.65
CA GLU A 363 -29.88 0.04 11.05
C GLU A 363 -28.59 -0.13 11.88
N SER A 364 -27.44 -0.40 11.26
CA SER A 364 -26.14 -0.46 11.96
C SER A 364 -24.98 -0.10 11.05
N GLU A 365 -23.86 0.32 11.65
CA GLU A 365 -22.59 0.57 10.94
C GLU A 365 -21.81 -0.75 10.73
N THR A 366 -22.51 -1.80 10.29
CA THR A 366 -21.95 -3.13 10.08
C THR A 366 -21.83 -3.44 8.59
N VAL A 367 -20.62 -3.80 8.15
CA VAL A 367 -20.37 -4.32 6.80
C VAL A 367 -20.58 -5.82 6.78
N ILE A 368 -21.27 -6.30 5.75
CA ILE A 368 -21.35 -7.72 5.39
C ILE A 368 -20.66 -7.87 4.05
N GLY A 369 -19.51 -8.55 4.05
CA GLY A 369 -18.73 -8.81 2.86
C GLY A 369 -18.78 -10.28 2.45
N GLN A 370 -18.72 -10.57 1.16
CA GLN A 370 -18.67 -11.93 0.65
C GLN A 370 -17.66 -12.09 -0.48
N TYR A 371 -16.92 -13.21 -0.41
CA TYR A 371 -16.23 -13.78 -1.57
C TYR A 371 -16.89 -15.10 -1.92
N ARG A 372 -17.03 -15.38 -3.22
CA ARG A 372 -17.57 -16.64 -3.74
C ARG A 372 -16.65 -17.18 -4.83
N PHE A 373 -16.19 -18.42 -4.67
CA PHE A 373 -15.34 -19.11 -5.64
C PHE A 373 -15.71 -20.60 -5.70
N GLY A 374 -16.25 -21.04 -6.82
CA GLY A 374 -16.83 -22.38 -6.92
C GLY A 374 -17.95 -22.58 -5.89
N ASN A 375 -17.82 -23.59 -5.04
CA ASN A 375 -18.75 -23.83 -3.92
C ASN A 375 -18.30 -23.18 -2.60
N GLU A 376 -17.12 -22.54 -2.57
CA GLU A 376 -16.61 -21.87 -1.37
C GLU A 376 -17.21 -20.48 -1.22
N ARG A 377 -17.60 -20.15 0.00
CA ARG A 377 -18.03 -18.81 0.42
C ARG A 377 -17.21 -18.37 1.63
N LEU A 378 -16.64 -17.18 1.54
CA LEU A 378 -16.04 -16.49 2.69
C LEU A 378 -16.96 -15.31 3.03
N THR A 379 -17.47 -15.29 4.25
CA THR A 379 -18.35 -14.21 4.72
C THR A 379 -17.67 -13.47 5.85
N GLY A 380 -17.49 -12.15 5.68
CA GLY A 380 -16.94 -11.24 6.68
C GLY A 380 -18.04 -10.33 7.23
N ILE A 381 -18.03 -10.09 8.55
CA ILE A 381 -18.97 -9.20 9.23
C ILE A 381 -18.17 -8.28 10.14
N PHE A 382 -18.28 -6.96 9.92
CA PHE A 382 -17.41 -5.96 10.54
C PHE A 382 -18.23 -4.80 11.10
N CYS A 383 -18.26 -4.68 12.44
CA CYS A 383 -18.91 -3.57 13.15
C CYS A 383 -17.97 -2.36 13.17
N LEU A 384 -18.06 -1.48 12.16
CA LEU A 384 -17.11 -0.38 11.98
C LEU A 384 -17.26 0.75 13.00
N ASP A 385 -18.35 0.80 13.74
CA ASP A 385 -18.55 1.70 14.90
C ASP A 385 -18.16 1.03 16.24
N GLY A 386 -17.77 -0.25 16.22
CA GLY A 386 -17.42 -1.01 17.41
C GLY A 386 -18.62 -1.51 18.23
N LYS A 387 -19.85 -1.41 17.71
CA LYS A 387 -21.07 -1.82 18.44
C LYS A 387 -21.61 -3.16 17.96
N ALA A 388 -22.14 -3.94 18.90
CA ALA A 388 -22.88 -5.15 18.57
C ALA A 388 -24.19 -4.80 17.84
N ALA A 389 -24.56 -5.64 16.87
CA ALA A 389 -25.76 -5.48 16.08
C ALA A 389 -26.40 -6.84 15.75
N LYS A 390 -27.70 -6.84 15.44
CA LYS A 390 -28.38 -7.97 14.85
C LYS A 390 -28.49 -7.71 13.34
N VAL A 391 -27.88 -8.57 12.53
CA VAL A 391 -27.73 -8.35 11.09
C VAL A 391 -28.28 -9.53 10.30
N ALA A 392 -28.91 -9.24 9.16
CA ALA A 392 -29.32 -10.26 8.21
C ALA A 392 -28.12 -10.72 7.38
N VAL A 393 -27.91 -12.03 7.30
CA VAL A 393 -26.81 -12.66 6.56
C VAL A 393 -27.33 -13.66 5.54
N ASP A 394 -26.68 -13.73 4.37
CA ASP A 394 -27.01 -14.72 3.33
C ASP A 394 -26.23 -16.04 3.61
N LEU A 395 -26.59 -16.67 4.74
CA LEU A 395 -26.08 -17.97 5.16
C LEU A 395 -27.25 -18.81 5.70
N PRO A 396 -27.27 -20.13 5.49
CA PRO A 396 -28.26 -21.01 6.09
C PRO A 396 -28.26 -20.94 7.63
N ASP A 397 -29.43 -21.22 8.23
CA ASP A 397 -29.51 -21.35 9.69
C ASP A 397 -28.58 -22.47 10.18
N GLY A 398 -27.89 -22.24 11.29
CA GLY A 398 -26.92 -23.18 11.83
C GLY A 398 -25.88 -22.52 12.74
N VAL A 399 -24.93 -23.33 13.19
CA VAL A 399 -23.79 -22.88 14.01
C VAL A 399 -22.57 -22.72 13.12
N TYR A 400 -21.93 -21.55 13.20
CA TYR A 400 -20.75 -21.19 12.43
C TYR A 400 -19.61 -20.81 13.36
N ARG A 401 -18.41 -21.31 13.05
CA ARG A 401 -17.20 -21.02 13.80
C ARG A 401 -16.44 -19.85 13.17
N ASN A 402 -16.15 -18.82 13.96
CA ASN A 402 -15.34 -17.69 13.54
C ASN A 402 -13.87 -18.10 13.40
N GLN A 403 -13.27 -17.86 12.24
CA GLN A 403 -11.87 -18.20 11.94
C GLN A 403 -10.85 -17.35 12.73
N LEU A 404 -11.29 -16.21 13.30
CA LEU A 404 -10.40 -15.29 13.99
C LEU A 404 -10.17 -15.63 15.46
N ASP A 405 -11.15 -16.23 16.14
CA ASP A 405 -11.12 -16.48 17.59
C ASP A 405 -11.69 -17.86 17.99
N ASP A 406 -12.09 -18.66 17.00
CA ASP A 406 -12.71 -20.00 17.18
C ASP A 406 -14.06 -19.99 17.91
N GLN A 407 -14.68 -18.83 18.16
CA GLN A 407 -15.99 -18.73 18.79
C GLN A 407 -17.10 -19.20 17.85
N GLU A 408 -18.15 -19.79 18.44
CA GLU A 408 -19.33 -20.21 17.72
C GLU A 408 -20.42 -19.11 17.72
N TYR A 409 -21.07 -18.98 16.59
CA TYR A 409 -22.17 -18.05 16.34
C TYR A 409 -23.36 -18.81 15.79
N GLN A 410 -24.55 -18.54 16.32
CA GLN A 410 -25.81 -19.10 15.85
C GLN A 410 -26.43 -18.16 14.83
N ILE A 411 -26.76 -18.69 13.65
CA ILE A 411 -27.65 -18.04 12.68
C ILE A 411 -29.03 -18.68 12.79
N SER A 412 -30.05 -17.86 12.98
CA SER A 412 -31.43 -18.29 13.10
C SER A 412 -32.32 -17.32 12.32
N GLU A 413 -33.19 -17.85 11.47
CA GLU A 413 -34.07 -17.06 10.58
C GLU A 413 -33.27 -16.08 9.69
N GLY A 414 -32.05 -16.49 9.27
CA GLY A 414 -31.17 -15.65 8.49
C GLY A 414 -30.55 -14.46 9.26
N LEU A 415 -30.69 -14.42 10.59
CA LEU A 415 -30.18 -13.34 11.44
C LEU A 415 -29.01 -13.82 12.31
N LEU A 416 -28.03 -12.94 12.47
CA LEU A 416 -26.85 -13.11 13.32
C LEU A 416 -26.75 -11.98 14.33
N GLU A 417 -26.49 -12.30 15.60
CA GLU A 417 -26.09 -11.32 16.62
C GLU A 417 -24.56 -11.21 16.68
N THR A 418 -24.01 -10.04 16.35
CA THR A 418 -22.57 -9.75 16.46
C THR A 418 -22.21 -9.43 17.92
N ARG A 419 -20.92 -9.58 18.27
CA ARG A 419 -20.38 -9.29 19.63
C ARG A 419 -19.38 -8.14 19.62
N SER A 420 -19.55 -7.16 18.72
CA SER A 420 -18.60 -6.05 18.50
C SER A 420 -17.20 -6.48 18.07
N VAL A 421 -17.01 -7.75 17.73
CA VAL A 421 -15.74 -8.30 17.21
C VAL A 421 -15.90 -8.65 15.73
N PRO A 422 -14.82 -8.60 14.95
CA PRO A 422 -14.88 -8.99 13.56
C PRO A 422 -15.13 -10.49 13.41
N ILE A 423 -15.89 -10.88 12.42
CA ILE A 423 -16.25 -12.27 12.17
C ILE A 423 -15.87 -12.65 10.75
N LEU A 424 -15.23 -13.81 10.60
CA LEU A 424 -14.94 -14.46 9.31
C LEU A 424 -15.44 -15.89 9.33
N PHE A 425 -16.40 -16.19 8.46
CA PHE A 425 -16.89 -17.55 8.23
C PHE A 425 -16.40 -18.08 6.89
N LYS A 426 -16.08 -19.37 6.87
CA LYS A 426 -15.90 -20.16 5.66
C LYS A 426 -17.00 -21.20 5.60
N SER A 427 -17.73 -21.24 4.50
CA SER A 427 -18.81 -22.21 4.28
C SER A 427 -18.75 -22.73 2.84
N TYR A 428 -19.45 -23.85 2.61
CA TYR A 428 -19.56 -24.48 1.31
C TYR A 428 -21.05 -24.59 0.97
N GLY A 429 -21.44 -24.07 -0.18
CA GLY A 429 -22.80 -24.14 -0.70
C GLY A 429 -22.86 -24.94 -1.99
N GLU A 430 -24.07 -25.08 -2.58
CA GLU A 430 -24.18 -25.58 -3.95
C GLU A 430 -23.41 -24.66 -4.88
N ALA A 431 -22.61 -25.24 -5.80
CA ALA A 431 -21.89 -24.48 -6.81
C ALA A 431 -22.91 -23.68 -7.64
N LEU A 432 -22.77 -22.36 -7.66
CA LEU A 432 -23.47 -21.57 -8.65
C LEU A 432 -22.94 -22.02 -10.02
N LEU A 433 -23.78 -22.68 -10.80
CA LEU A 433 -23.53 -22.86 -12.22
C LEU A 433 -23.38 -21.45 -12.80
N THR A 434 -22.18 -21.05 -13.13
CA THR A 434 -21.95 -19.86 -13.95
C THR A 434 -22.52 -20.18 -15.32
N GLU A 435 -23.76 -19.73 -15.57
CA GLU A 435 -24.20 -19.56 -16.95
C GLU A 435 -23.30 -18.49 -17.58
N VAL A 436 -22.59 -18.91 -18.62
CA VAL A 436 -21.66 -18.12 -19.46
C VAL A 436 -22.42 -17.05 -20.24
#